data_a1f88156665f6d933271ef978cb46b1c
#
_entry.id   a1f88156665f6d933271ef978cb46b1c
#
_cell.length_a   1.000
_cell.length_b   1.000
_cell.length_c   1.000
_cell.angle_alpha   90.00
_cell.angle_beta   90.00
_cell.angle_gamma   90.00
#
_symmetry.space_group_name_H-M   'P 1'
#
loop_
_entity.id
_entity.type
_entity.pdbx_description
1 polymer ?
#
loop_
_entity_poly.entity_id
_entity_poly.type
_entity_poly.pdbx_seq_one_letter_code
_entity_poly.pdbx_strand_id
1 'polypeptide(L)'
;MFMVGPIGFAVPWLLLGLLALPILWILLRAVPPAPIRRRFPGVALLLGLKDEETEVDKTPWWLLLLRMLAVAAAIIGFAGPVLNPDERVAGTGPLLIAVDGSWADARDWQQRQAKIASLVAEAGAEGRPVALVRLTDAPEAVTFQTAEAWAGRAAGLQPQPWAPADLVAWAEVLPEGDFDTVWLSDGLEHEGRAALADALQDKGELRVIETSRPILALHPARFEEGKIVLSASRLPAGDPVAVDVIARGPDPAGIERDLGRATLSFASGAAQAEAVLDLQPELRNRITRFGLEAARTAGAVS
;
A
#
# COMPACT_ATOMS: atom_id res chain seq x y z
N MET A 1 -18.91 4.16 -6.65
CA MET A 1 -17.72 5.02 -6.49
C MET A 1 -17.54 5.81 -7.78
N PHE A 2 -17.37 7.12 -7.73
CA PHE A 2 -17.13 7.94 -8.91
C PHE A 2 -15.63 8.19 -9.04
N MET A 3 -15.06 7.92 -10.22
CA MET A 3 -13.62 8.06 -10.45
C MET A 3 -13.33 9.23 -11.37
N VAL A 4 -12.33 10.04 -11.03
CA VAL A 4 -11.80 11.11 -11.87
C VAL A 4 -10.30 10.89 -11.97
N GLY A 5 -9.85 10.19 -13.03
CA GLY A 5 -8.46 9.76 -13.17
C GLY A 5 -8.07 8.80 -12.02
N PRO A 6 -6.90 8.99 -11.36
CA PRO A 6 -6.43 8.12 -10.30
C PRO A 6 -7.10 8.37 -8.94
N ILE A 7 -8.11 9.27 -8.88
CA ILE A 7 -8.79 9.63 -7.64
C ILE A 7 -10.21 9.10 -7.65
N GLY A 8 -10.55 8.27 -6.67
CA GLY A 8 -11.90 7.84 -6.37
C GLY A 8 -12.51 8.67 -5.23
N PHE A 9 -13.84 8.79 -5.19
CA PHE A 9 -14.56 9.45 -4.11
C PHE A 9 -15.46 8.46 -3.40
N ALA A 10 -15.32 8.35 -2.07
CA ALA A 10 -16.13 7.44 -1.26
C ALA A 10 -17.61 7.85 -1.26
N VAL A 11 -17.89 9.16 -1.23
CA VAL A 11 -19.23 9.73 -1.18
C VAL A 11 -19.42 10.76 -2.31
N PRO A 12 -19.55 10.32 -3.57
CA PRO A 12 -19.48 11.21 -4.73
C PRO A 12 -20.64 12.20 -4.81
N TRP A 13 -21.79 11.90 -4.23
CA TRP A 13 -22.95 12.82 -4.23
C TRP A 13 -22.70 14.12 -3.45
N LEU A 14 -21.73 14.13 -2.50
CA LEU A 14 -21.32 15.36 -1.80
C LEU A 14 -20.69 16.38 -2.75
N LEU A 15 -20.10 15.93 -3.87
CA LEU A 15 -19.54 16.83 -4.88
C LEU A 15 -20.62 17.70 -5.55
N LEU A 16 -21.88 17.29 -5.52
CA LEU A 16 -22.99 18.14 -5.97
C LEU A 16 -23.11 19.43 -5.13
N GLY A 17 -22.60 19.42 -3.90
CA GLY A 17 -22.51 20.62 -3.08
C GLY A 17 -21.66 21.74 -3.71
N LEU A 18 -20.73 21.40 -4.63
CA LEU A 18 -19.96 22.40 -5.37
C LEU A 18 -20.84 23.26 -6.28
N LEU A 19 -22.00 22.77 -6.71
CA LEU A 19 -22.98 23.54 -7.50
C LEU A 19 -23.61 24.69 -6.69
N ALA A 20 -23.55 24.62 -5.35
CA ALA A 20 -24.03 25.70 -4.50
C ALA A 20 -23.03 26.89 -4.42
N LEU A 21 -21.77 26.71 -4.83
CA LEU A 21 -20.74 27.75 -4.74
C LEU A 21 -21.07 29.00 -5.56
N PRO A 22 -21.57 28.93 -6.81
CA PRO A 22 -21.97 30.12 -7.57
C PRO A 22 -23.11 30.91 -6.88
N ILE A 23 -24.04 30.19 -6.26
CA ILE A 23 -25.16 30.82 -5.52
C ILE A 23 -24.59 31.53 -4.26
N LEU A 24 -23.70 30.87 -3.55
CA LEU A 24 -23.03 31.41 -2.37
C LEU A 24 -22.17 32.64 -2.74
N TRP A 25 -21.53 32.62 -3.89
CA TRP A 25 -20.79 33.77 -4.43
C TRP A 25 -21.69 34.99 -4.61
N ILE A 26 -22.87 34.82 -5.21
CA ILE A 26 -23.83 35.91 -5.43
C ILE A 26 -24.34 36.44 -4.09
N LEU A 27 -24.66 35.56 -3.16
CA LEU A 27 -25.14 35.93 -1.81
C LEU A 27 -24.11 36.67 -0.97
N LEU A 28 -22.84 36.22 -1.04
CA LEU A 28 -21.73 36.81 -0.28
C LEU A 28 -21.17 38.08 -0.93
N ARG A 29 -21.54 38.38 -2.18
CA ARG A 29 -21.22 39.63 -2.83
C ARG A 29 -22.09 40.72 -2.22
N ALA A 30 -21.77 41.19 -1.02
CA ALA A 30 -22.48 42.26 -0.36
C ALA A 30 -22.47 43.50 -1.24
N VAL A 31 -23.63 43.93 -1.69
CA VAL A 31 -23.82 45.25 -2.27
C VAL A 31 -24.01 46.20 -1.09
N PRO A 32 -23.10 47.14 -0.85
CA PRO A 32 -23.29 48.09 0.22
C PRO A 32 -24.57 48.87 -0.02
N PRO A 33 -25.43 49.07 1.01
CA PRO A 33 -26.64 49.92 0.84
C PRO A 33 -26.18 51.30 0.45
N ALA A 34 -26.91 51.93 -0.48
CA ALA A 34 -26.64 53.27 -0.93
C ALA A 34 -26.56 54.23 0.30
N PRO A 35 -25.55 55.09 0.39
CA PRO A 35 -25.40 55.99 1.52
C PRO A 35 -26.61 56.92 1.58
N ILE A 36 -27.37 56.85 2.69
CA ILE A 36 -28.49 57.78 2.93
C ILE A 36 -27.90 59.12 3.34
N ARG A 37 -27.81 60.08 2.44
CA ARG A 37 -27.40 61.45 2.71
C ARG A 37 -28.47 62.12 3.57
N ARG A 38 -28.31 62.16 4.87
CA ARG A 38 -29.09 63.02 5.77
C ARG A 38 -28.39 64.37 5.85
N ARG A 39 -29.04 65.42 5.31
CA ARG A 39 -28.59 66.81 5.52
C ARG A 39 -28.86 67.17 6.99
N PHE A 40 -27.81 67.30 7.78
CA PHE A 40 -27.91 67.78 9.13
C PHE A 40 -27.70 69.32 9.11
N PRO A 41 -28.62 70.15 9.64
CA PRO A 41 -28.53 71.62 9.53
C PRO A 41 -27.36 72.25 10.24
N GLY A 42 -26.66 71.52 11.13
CA GLY A 42 -25.53 72.01 11.91
C GLY A 42 -24.15 71.92 11.23
N VAL A 43 -24.05 71.35 10.03
CA VAL A 43 -22.76 71.15 9.33
C VAL A 43 -22.15 72.46 8.79
N ALA A 44 -22.92 73.52 8.74
CA ALA A 44 -22.43 74.85 8.31
C ALA A 44 -21.38 75.45 9.29
N LEU A 45 -21.29 74.96 10.53
CA LEU A 45 -20.34 75.46 11.56
C LEU A 45 -19.00 74.67 11.61
N LEU A 46 -18.84 73.63 10.87
CA LEU A 46 -17.64 72.80 10.83
C LEU A 46 -16.92 72.86 9.46
N LEU A 47 -17.00 73.96 8.75
CA LEU A 47 -16.27 74.22 7.52
C LEU A 47 -14.77 74.32 7.82
N GLY A 48 -14.08 73.18 7.81
CA GLY A 48 -12.63 73.09 8.04
C GLY A 48 -12.10 71.64 8.31
N LEU A 49 -12.98 70.72 8.66
CA LEU A 49 -12.61 69.33 8.81
C LEU A 49 -12.91 68.60 7.48
N LYS A 50 -11.85 68.20 6.79
CA LYS A 50 -11.99 67.24 5.70
C LYS A 50 -12.47 65.93 6.35
N ASP A 51 -13.73 65.59 6.14
CA ASP A 51 -14.18 64.23 6.29
C ASP A 51 -13.39 63.39 5.27
N GLU A 52 -12.48 62.57 5.76
CA GLU A 52 -12.02 61.43 4.96
C GLU A 52 -13.27 60.60 4.71
N GLU A 53 -13.75 60.66 3.47
CA GLU A 53 -14.84 59.81 3.02
C GLU A 53 -14.49 58.38 3.44
N THR A 54 -15.24 57.83 4.39
CA THR A 54 -15.16 56.40 4.73
C THR A 54 -15.63 55.68 3.48
N GLU A 55 -14.66 55.32 2.59
CA GLU A 55 -14.92 54.39 1.50
C GLU A 55 -15.52 53.16 2.14
N VAL A 56 -16.76 52.87 1.78
CA VAL A 56 -17.39 51.60 2.15
C VAL A 56 -16.55 50.51 1.51
N ASP A 57 -15.73 49.90 2.39
CA ASP A 57 -14.77 48.87 2.01
C ASP A 57 -15.50 47.73 1.26
N LYS A 58 -15.39 47.76 -0.04
CA LYS A 58 -15.87 46.67 -0.88
C LYS A 58 -15.01 45.47 -0.48
N THR A 59 -15.66 44.42 0.04
CA THR A 59 -14.95 43.18 0.38
C THR A 59 -14.01 42.80 -0.76
N PRO A 60 -12.69 42.75 -0.55
CA PRO A 60 -11.74 42.47 -1.65
C PRO A 60 -12.11 41.13 -2.28
N TRP A 61 -12.15 41.10 -3.60
CA TRP A 61 -12.57 39.91 -4.38
C TRP A 61 -11.78 38.66 -4.02
N TRP A 62 -10.49 38.81 -3.65
CA TRP A 62 -9.63 37.70 -3.25
C TRP A 62 -10.06 37.06 -1.92
N LEU A 63 -10.62 37.84 -0.99
CA LEU A 63 -11.13 37.32 0.30
C LEU A 63 -12.40 36.48 0.07
N LEU A 64 -13.23 36.90 -0.87
CA LEU A 64 -14.41 36.14 -1.29
C LEU A 64 -13.98 34.82 -1.95
N LEU A 65 -12.98 34.87 -2.84
CA LEU A 65 -12.41 33.71 -3.48
C LEU A 65 -11.80 32.75 -2.44
N LEU A 66 -11.07 33.26 -1.44
CA LEU A 66 -10.49 32.43 -0.37
C LEU A 66 -11.60 31.71 0.43
N ARG A 67 -12.69 32.39 0.77
CA ARG A 67 -13.84 31.77 1.45
C ARG A 67 -14.48 30.66 0.62
N MET A 68 -14.64 30.90 -0.68
CA MET A 68 -15.18 29.92 -1.60
C MET A 68 -14.28 28.69 -1.72
N LEU A 69 -12.97 28.91 -1.79
CA LEU A 69 -11.97 27.85 -1.85
C LEU A 69 -11.95 27.01 -0.56
N ALA A 70 -12.11 27.64 0.59
CA ALA A 70 -12.22 26.93 1.86
C ALA A 70 -13.47 26.04 1.92
N VAL A 71 -14.62 26.54 1.46
CA VAL A 71 -15.86 25.74 1.37
C VAL A 71 -15.70 24.61 0.37
N ALA A 72 -15.11 24.87 -0.81
CA ALA A 72 -14.83 23.84 -1.81
C ALA A 72 -13.91 22.73 -1.26
N ALA A 73 -12.84 23.13 -0.57
CA ALA A 73 -11.90 22.18 0.05
C ALA A 73 -12.58 21.33 1.14
N ALA A 74 -13.47 21.92 1.92
CA ALA A 74 -14.25 21.17 2.91
C ALA A 74 -15.19 20.15 2.22
N ILE A 75 -15.91 20.54 1.17
CA ILE A 75 -16.79 19.64 0.42
C ILE A 75 -15.99 18.49 -0.19
N ILE A 76 -14.83 18.77 -0.81
CA ILE A 76 -13.96 17.75 -1.39
C ILE A 76 -13.41 16.84 -0.30
N GLY A 77 -12.98 17.39 0.85
CA GLY A 77 -12.49 16.60 1.97
C GLY A 77 -13.54 15.63 2.52
N PHE A 78 -14.78 16.09 2.71
CA PHE A 78 -15.88 15.23 3.15
C PHE A 78 -16.34 14.23 2.09
N ALA A 79 -16.09 14.48 0.80
CA ALA A 79 -16.35 13.50 -0.27
C ALA A 79 -15.42 12.27 -0.18
N GLY A 80 -14.39 12.29 0.69
CA GLY A 80 -13.48 11.20 0.94
C GLY A 80 -12.66 10.82 -0.29
N PRO A 81 -11.74 11.70 -0.76
CA PRO A 81 -10.88 11.35 -1.89
C PRO A 81 -9.93 10.22 -1.50
N VAL A 82 -9.88 9.17 -2.32
CA VAL A 82 -8.98 8.02 -2.20
C VAL A 82 -8.07 8.00 -3.42
N LEU A 83 -6.77 8.01 -3.21
CA LEU A 83 -5.77 7.87 -4.27
C LEU A 83 -5.62 6.39 -4.63
N ASN A 84 -5.66 6.09 -5.93
CA ASN A 84 -5.60 4.73 -6.45
C ASN A 84 -6.56 3.80 -5.69
N PRO A 85 -7.89 4.06 -5.75
CA PRO A 85 -8.83 3.15 -5.10
C PRO A 85 -8.63 1.76 -5.68
N ASP A 86 -8.40 0.79 -4.84
CA ASP A 86 -8.40 -0.61 -5.25
C ASP A 86 -9.70 -0.87 -6.02
N GLU A 87 -9.59 -1.38 -7.24
CA GLU A 87 -10.76 -1.84 -7.97
C GLU A 87 -11.47 -2.87 -7.11
N ARG A 88 -12.74 -2.63 -6.81
CA ARG A 88 -13.54 -3.63 -6.11
C ARG A 88 -13.61 -4.87 -6.98
N VAL A 89 -13.45 -6.02 -6.37
CA VAL A 89 -13.77 -7.29 -7.04
C VAL A 89 -15.29 -7.33 -7.17
N ALA A 90 -15.78 -6.72 -8.25
CA ALA A 90 -17.20 -6.68 -8.54
C ALA A 90 -17.62 -8.10 -9.00
N GLY A 91 -18.35 -8.80 -8.18
CA GLY A 91 -18.89 -10.11 -8.49
C GLY A 91 -20.08 -10.42 -7.58
N THR A 92 -21.00 -11.23 -8.03
CA THR A 92 -22.17 -11.66 -7.25
C THR A 92 -22.03 -13.09 -6.70
N GLY A 93 -21.01 -13.83 -7.17
CA GLY A 93 -20.72 -15.20 -6.76
C GLY A 93 -19.82 -15.29 -5.53
N PRO A 94 -19.53 -16.54 -5.08
CA PRO A 94 -18.57 -16.79 -4.01
C PRO A 94 -17.20 -16.18 -4.30
N LEU A 95 -16.44 -15.81 -3.28
CA LEU A 95 -15.10 -15.25 -3.38
C LEU A 95 -14.06 -16.18 -2.77
N LEU A 96 -13.12 -16.67 -3.57
CA LEU A 96 -11.92 -17.35 -3.08
C LEU A 96 -10.79 -16.35 -2.89
N ILE A 97 -10.22 -16.32 -1.70
CA ILE A 97 -9.01 -15.58 -1.39
C ILE A 97 -7.88 -16.59 -1.27
N ALA A 98 -7.02 -16.65 -2.28
CA ALA A 98 -5.82 -17.48 -2.27
C ALA A 98 -4.61 -16.65 -1.85
N VAL A 99 -3.79 -17.16 -0.94
CA VAL A 99 -2.59 -16.48 -0.43
C VAL A 99 -1.41 -17.44 -0.56
N ASP A 100 -0.34 -17.03 -1.22
CA ASP A 100 0.86 -17.87 -1.27
C ASP A 100 1.34 -18.17 0.15
N GLY A 101 1.41 -17.15 1.00
CA GLY A 101 1.76 -17.32 2.41
C GLY A 101 3.17 -17.87 2.64
N SER A 102 4.08 -17.62 1.70
CA SER A 102 5.45 -18.09 1.70
C SER A 102 6.38 -17.21 2.57
N TRP A 103 7.65 -17.63 2.67
CA TRP A 103 8.69 -16.84 3.31
C TRP A 103 8.86 -15.45 2.67
N ALA A 104 8.60 -15.32 1.36
CA ALA A 104 8.72 -14.06 0.65
C ALA A 104 7.63 -13.06 1.05
N ASP A 105 6.46 -13.52 1.48
CA ASP A 105 5.36 -12.68 1.97
C ASP A 105 5.64 -12.04 3.32
N ALA A 106 6.60 -12.57 4.09
CA ALA A 106 6.94 -12.05 5.41
C ALA A 106 7.43 -10.58 5.37
N ARG A 107 7.92 -10.10 4.21
CA ARG A 107 8.43 -8.72 4.03
C ARG A 107 7.38 -7.63 4.19
N ASP A 108 6.12 -7.95 3.92
CA ASP A 108 4.98 -7.01 3.98
C ASP A 108 3.70 -7.66 4.54
N TRP A 109 3.87 -8.68 5.38
CA TRP A 109 2.77 -9.49 5.91
C TRP A 109 1.64 -8.67 6.55
N GLN A 110 1.98 -7.61 7.27
CA GLN A 110 0.98 -6.74 7.89
C GLN A 110 0.05 -6.09 6.86
N GLN A 111 0.59 -5.67 5.71
CA GLN A 111 -0.21 -5.10 4.62
C GLN A 111 -1.10 -6.17 3.98
N ARG A 112 -0.57 -7.40 3.81
CA ARG A 112 -1.35 -8.53 3.31
C ARG A 112 -2.48 -8.91 4.24
N GLN A 113 -2.23 -8.98 5.54
CA GLN A 113 -3.30 -9.22 6.52
C GLN A 113 -4.39 -8.13 6.45
N ALA A 114 -4.01 -6.87 6.35
CA ALA A 114 -4.96 -5.78 6.19
C ALA A 114 -5.78 -5.93 4.90
N LYS A 115 -5.14 -6.34 3.78
CA LYS A 115 -5.83 -6.59 2.51
C LYS A 115 -6.78 -7.78 2.61
N ILE A 116 -6.37 -8.90 3.22
CA ILE A 116 -7.25 -10.06 3.47
C ILE A 116 -8.47 -9.64 4.29
N ALA A 117 -8.24 -8.90 5.38
CA ALA A 117 -9.34 -8.41 6.23
C ALA A 117 -10.31 -7.49 5.46
N SER A 118 -9.79 -6.61 4.60
CA SER A 118 -10.59 -5.75 3.72
C SER A 118 -11.44 -6.57 2.75
N LEU A 119 -10.85 -7.57 2.07
CA LEU A 119 -11.55 -8.43 1.12
C LEU A 119 -12.67 -9.23 1.81
N VAL A 120 -12.40 -9.79 2.99
CA VAL A 120 -13.40 -10.52 3.78
C VAL A 120 -14.55 -9.57 4.20
N ALA A 121 -14.22 -8.35 4.65
CA ALA A 121 -15.23 -7.38 5.07
C ALA A 121 -16.08 -6.89 3.87
N GLU A 122 -15.47 -6.65 2.72
CA GLU A 122 -16.16 -6.26 1.48
C GLU A 122 -17.12 -7.36 1.01
N ALA A 123 -16.65 -8.61 0.96
CA ALA A 123 -17.49 -9.75 0.61
C ALA A 123 -18.67 -9.92 1.61
N GLY A 124 -18.41 -9.71 2.90
CA GLY A 124 -19.45 -9.75 3.93
C GLY A 124 -20.50 -8.66 3.75
N ALA A 125 -20.11 -7.44 3.40
CA ALA A 125 -21.03 -6.33 3.13
C ALA A 125 -21.91 -6.59 1.89
N GLU A 126 -21.42 -7.39 0.94
CA GLU A 126 -22.13 -7.81 -0.27
C GLU A 126 -22.89 -9.12 -0.09
N GLY A 127 -22.77 -9.76 1.06
CA GLY A 127 -23.40 -11.07 1.34
C GLY A 127 -22.81 -12.23 0.56
N ARG A 128 -21.56 -12.09 0.05
CA ARG A 128 -20.87 -13.13 -0.70
C ARG A 128 -20.27 -14.18 0.23
N PRO A 129 -20.44 -15.48 -0.04
CA PRO A 129 -19.69 -16.52 0.65
C PRO A 129 -18.18 -16.39 0.33
N VAL A 130 -17.34 -16.63 1.33
CA VAL A 130 -15.87 -16.52 1.22
C VAL A 130 -15.21 -17.86 1.51
N ALA A 131 -14.14 -18.15 0.79
CA ALA A 131 -13.16 -19.16 1.16
C ALA A 131 -11.79 -18.50 1.23
N LEU A 132 -10.96 -18.92 2.19
CA LEU A 132 -9.61 -18.42 2.37
C LEU A 132 -8.66 -19.61 2.46
N VAL A 133 -7.70 -19.67 1.56
CA VAL A 133 -6.69 -20.74 1.49
C VAL A 133 -5.29 -20.15 1.51
N ARG A 134 -4.37 -20.86 2.17
CA ARG A 134 -2.95 -20.56 2.12
C ARG A 134 -2.25 -21.66 1.32
N LEU A 135 -1.64 -21.32 0.20
CA LEU A 135 -1.10 -22.27 -0.76
C LEU A 135 0.16 -22.98 -0.27
N THR A 136 0.79 -22.51 0.81
CA THR A 136 1.87 -23.24 1.52
C THR A 136 1.36 -24.36 2.42
N ASP A 137 0.05 -24.46 2.64
CA ASP A 137 -0.55 -25.60 3.36
C ASP A 137 -0.74 -26.79 2.40
N ALA A 138 -1.00 -27.96 2.97
CA ALA A 138 -1.38 -29.11 2.17
C ALA A 138 -2.73 -28.84 1.46
N PRO A 139 -2.88 -29.20 0.17
CA PRO A 139 -4.14 -29.06 -0.53
C PRO A 139 -5.26 -29.78 0.18
N GLU A 140 -6.35 -29.07 0.42
CA GLU A 140 -7.58 -29.60 1.03
C GLU A 140 -8.82 -29.06 0.32
N ALA A 141 -9.95 -29.74 0.46
CA ALA A 141 -11.21 -29.34 -0.15
C ALA A 141 -11.61 -27.92 0.28
N VAL A 142 -11.75 -27.02 -0.66
CA VAL A 142 -12.10 -25.61 -0.42
C VAL A 142 -13.60 -25.50 -0.16
N THR A 143 -13.97 -24.89 0.96
CA THR A 143 -15.37 -24.68 1.35
C THR A 143 -15.67 -23.20 1.55
N PHE A 144 -16.73 -22.71 0.89
CA PHE A 144 -17.23 -21.35 1.07
C PHE A 144 -18.07 -21.24 2.33
N GLN A 145 -17.79 -20.24 3.15
CA GLN A 145 -18.51 -19.93 4.39
C GLN A 145 -18.88 -18.46 4.43
N THR A 146 -19.64 -18.02 5.44
CA THR A 146 -19.91 -16.60 5.61
C THR A 146 -18.64 -15.82 5.95
N ALA A 147 -18.60 -14.56 5.59
CA ALA A 147 -17.44 -13.70 5.85
C ALA A 147 -17.10 -13.62 7.36
N GLU A 148 -18.11 -13.66 8.24
CA GLU A 148 -17.92 -13.61 9.70
C GLU A 148 -17.14 -14.83 10.21
N ALA A 149 -17.34 -16.00 9.60
CA ALA A 149 -16.62 -17.22 9.98
C ALA A 149 -15.11 -17.11 9.68
N TRP A 150 -14.74 -16.29 8.68
CA TRP A 150 -13.35 -16.09 8.28
C TRP A 150 -12.65 -14.93 8.97
N ALA A 151 -13.38 -13.94 9.48
CA ALA A 151 -12.79 -12.73 10.07
C ALA A 151 -11.77 -13.04 11.19
N GLY A 152 -12.10 -13.97 12.10
CA GLY A 152 -11.19 -14.40 13.15
C GLY A 152 -10.00 -15.23 12.65
N ARG A 153 -10.24 -16.11 11.67
CA ARG A 153 -9.20 -16.98 11.10
C ARG A 153 -8.18 -16.19 10.27
N ALA A 154 -8.64 -15.20 9.50
CA ALA A 154 -7.79 -14.32 8.70
C ALA A 154 -6.75 -13.60 9.56
N ALA A 155 -7.12 -13.13 10.74
CA ALA A 155 -6.20 -12.46 11.67
C ALA A 155 -5.11 -13.40 12.23
N GLY A 156 -5.38 -14.72 12.28
CA GLY A 156 -4.44 -15.73 12.78
C GLY A 156 -3.47 -16.27 11.73
N LEU A 157 -3.65 -15.92 10.43
CA LEU A 157 -2.73 -16.37 9.38
C LEU A 157 -1.34 -15.79 9.60
N GLN A 158 -0.32 -16.63 9.37
CA GLN A 158 1.10 -16.24 9.40
C GLN A 158 1.80 -16.81 8.16
N PRO A 159 2.83 -16.14 7.63
CA PRO A 159 3.62 -16.67 6.54
C PRO A 159 4.42 -17.88 7.01
N GLN A 160 4.62 -18.83 6.11
CA GLN A 160 5.44 -20.00 6.36
C GLN A 160 6.89 -19.78 5.89
N PRO A 161 7.87 -20.43 6.51
CA PRO A 161 9.27 -20.29 6.08
C PRO A 161 9.63 -21.07 4.80
N TRP A 162 8.65 -21.68 4.16
CA TRP A 162 8.78 -22.40 2.87
C TRP A 162 7.90 -21.78 1.79
N ALA A 163 8.07 -22.25 0.55
CA ALA A 163 7.26 -21.88 -0.61
C ALA A 163 6.08 -22.85 -0.79
N PRO A 164 5.06 -22.47 -1.58
CA PRO A 164 4.04 -23.42 -2.04
C PRO A 164 4.69 -24.63 -2.73
N ALA A 165 4.29 -25.84 -2.34
CA ALA A 165 4.93 -27.06 -2.80
C ALA A 165 4.17 -27.79 -3.92
N ASP A 166 2.83 -27.68 -3.96
CA ASP A 166 1.99 -28.46 -4.87
C ASP A 166 0.77 -27.64 -5.34
N LEU A 167 1.05 -26.68 -6.24
CA LEU A 167 -0.01 -25.86 -6.83
C LEU A 167 -0.88 -26.63 -7.83
N VAL A 168 -0.39 -27.72 -8.38
CA VAL A 168 -1.19 -28.59 -9.27
C VAL A 168 -2.26 -29.31 -8.47
N ALA A 169 -1.92 -29.87 -7.31
CA ALA A 169 -2.89 -30.52 -6.44
C ALA A 169 -3.93 -29.51 -5.87
N TRP A 170 -3.56 -28.25 -5.68
CA TRP A 170 -4.54 -27.21 -5.34
C TRP A 170 -5.56 -26.99 -6.45
N ALA A 171 -5.15 -27.06 -7.73
CA ALA A 171 -6.07 -26.97 -8.87
C ALA A 171 -7.07 -28.13 -8.91
N GLU A 172 -6.67 -29.33 -8.47
CA GLU A 172 -7.53 -30.53 -8.46
C GLU A 172 -8.59 -30.52 -7.37
N VAL A 173 -8.36 -29.80 -6.26
CA VAL A 173 -9.29 -29.72 -5.12
C VAL A 173 -10.18 -28.47 -5.12
N LEU A 174 -10.15 -27.68 -6.21
CA LEU A 174 -11.04 -26.54 -6.36
C LEU A 174 -12.50 -26.96 -6.36
N PRO A 175 -13.40 -26.15 -5.75
CA PRO A 175 -14.83 -26.51 -5.67
C PRO A 175 -15.49 -26.46 -7.06
N GLU A 176 -16.57 -27.21 -7.19
CA GLU A 176 -17.43 -27.13 -8.36
C GLU A 176 -18.21 -25.80 -8.37
N GLY A 177 -18.58 -25.34 -9.59
CA GLY A 177 -19.33 -24.10 -9.80
C GLY A 177 -18.44 -22.90 -10.04
N ASP A 178 -19.08 -21.76 -10.30
CA ASP A 178 -18.43 -20.49 -10.63
C ASP A 178 -18.13 -19.71 -9.35
N PHE A 179 -16.94 -19.14 -9.26
CA PHE A 179 -16.50 -18.24 -8.18
C PHE A 179 -15.39 -17.33 -8.68
N ASP A 180 -15.31 -16.14 -8.08
CA ASP A 180 -14.20 -15.22 -8.36
C ASP A 180 -13.03 -15.48 -7.42
N THR A 181 -11.82 -15.19 -7.87
CA THR A 181 -10.61 -15.40 -7.08
C THR A 181 -9.80 -14.13 -6.97
N VAL A 182 -9.36 -13.81 -5.76
CA VAL A 182 -8.27 -12.86 -5.48
C VAL A 182 -7.07 -13.66 -4.99
N TRP A 183 -6.01 -13.66 -5.78
CA TRP A 183 -4.75 -14.31 -5.44
C TRP A 183 -3.73 -13.29 -4.95
N LEU A 184 -3.39 -13.34 -3.67
CA LEU A 184 -2.32 -12.55 -3.07
C LEU A 184 -1.00 -13.28 -3.26
N SER A 185 -0.32 -12.97 -4.34
CA SER A 185 0.90 -13.65 -4.76
C SER A 185 2.15 -13.03 -4.15
N ASP A 186 3.13 -13.87 -3.82
CA ASP A 186 4.45 -13.44 -3.34
C ASP A 186 5.35 -12.88 -4.47
N GLY A 187 4.94 -13.07 -5.74
CA GLY A 187 5.65 -12.60 -6.93
C GLY A 187 6.78 -13.51 -7.38
N LEU A 188 6.91 -14.70 -6.78
CA LEU A 188 7.87 -15.72 -7.22
C LEU A 188 7.23 -16.70 -8.19
N GLU A 189 8.06 -17.29 -9.04
CA GLU A 189 7.65 -18.42 -9.87
C GLU A 189 7.70 -19.70 -9.04
N HIS A 190 6.58 -20.41 -9.02
CA HIS A 190 6.42 -21.69 -8.35
C HIS A 190 5.95 -22.74 -9.35
N GLU A 191 6.39 -23.99 -9.19
CA GLU A 191 5.94 -25.10 -10.04
C GLU A 191 4.42 -25.25 -9.95
N GLY A 192 3.75 -25.35 -11.10
CA GLY A 192 2.29 -25.47 -11.18
C GLY A 192 1.53 -24.14 -11.11
N ARG A 193 2.20 -22.98 -10.95
CA ARG A 193 1.55 -21.66 -10.86
C ARG A 193 0.64 -21.36 -12.05
N ALA A 194 1.12 -21.64 -13.27
CA ALA A 194 0.33 -21.43 -14.48
C ALA A 194 -0.91 -22.34 -14.52
N ALA A 195 -0.75 -23.63 -14.17
CA ALA A 195 -1.86 -24.57 -14.13
C ALA A 195 -2.94 -24.19 -13.12
N LEU A 196 -2.54 -23.71 -11.92
CA LEU A 196 -3.49 -23.21 -10.94
C LEU A 196 -4.18 -21.92 -11.44
N ALA A 197 -3.44 -21.00 -12.06
CA ALA A 197 -4.01 -19.78 -12.61
C ALA A 197 -5.06 -20.07 -13.69
N ASP A 198 -4.76 -20.99 -14.62
CA ASP A 198 -5.70 -21.41 -15.67
C ASP A 198 -6.95 -22.04 -15.05
N ALA A 199 -6.78 -22.95 -14.09
CA ALA A 199 -7.91 -23.58 -13.39
C ALA A 199 -8.80 -22.59 -12.63
N LEU A 200 -8.21 -21.55 -12.04
CA LEU A 200 -8.95 -20.47 -11.36
C LEU A 200 -9.68 -19.55 -12.35
N GLN A 201 -9.06 -19.24 -13.50
CA GLN A 201 -9.68 -18.45 -14.57
C GLN A 201 -10.88 -19.18 -15.20
N ASP A 202 -10.82 -20.50 -15.31
CA ASP A 202 -11.95 -21.31 -15.79
C ASP A 202 -13.17 -21.25 -14.85
N LYS A 203 -12.99 -20.87 -13.58
CA LYS A 203 -14.05 -20.75 -12.57
C LYS A 203 -14.68 -19.34 -12.50
N GLY A 204 -13.98 -18.30 -12.93
CA GLY A 204 -14.46 -16.93 -12.91
C GLY A 204 -13.34 -15.91 -13.02
N GLU A 205 -13.60 -14.70 -12.53
CA GLU A 205 -12.59 -13.63 -12.57
C GLU A 205 -11.42 -13.97 -11.64
N LEU A 206 -10.20 -14.06 -12.19
CA LEU A 206 -8.96 -14.16 -11.42
C LEU A 206 -8.26 -12.81 -11.35
N ARG A 207 -8.08 -12.30 -10.16
CA ARG A 207 -7.29 -11.11 -9.88
C ARG A 207 -6.05 -11.45 -9.07
N VAL A 208 -4.87 -11.27 -9.65
CA VAL A 208 -3.59 -11.47 -8.95
C VAL A 208 -3.11 -10.13 -8.40
N ILE A 209 -2.80 -10.11 -7.11
CA ILE A 209 -2.25 -8.94 -6.41
C ILE A 209 -0.85 -9.28 -5.93
N GLU A 210 0.12 -8.57 -6.47
CA GLU A 210 1.52 -8.67 -6.06
C GLU A 210 1.94 -7.39 -5.32
N THR A 211 2.97 -7.50 -4.49
CA THR A 211 3.54 -6.34 -3.82
C THR A 211 4.59 -5.67 -4.69
N SER A 212 4.69 -4.35 -4.58
CA SER A 212 5.78 -3.59 -5.22
C SER A 212 7.10 -3.65 -4.45
N ARG A 213 7.11 -4.19 -3.21
CA ARG A 213 8.35 -4.34 -2.44
C ARG A 213 9.24 -5.43 -3.03
N PRO A 214 10.50 -5.13 -3.32
CA PRO A 214 11.40 -6.14 -3.87
C PRO A 214 11.67 -7.27 -2.86
N ILE A 215 11.75 -8.47 -3.38
CA ILE A 215 12.28 -9.63 -2.67
C ILE A 215 13.79 -9.54 -2.76
N LEU A 216 14.47 -9.74 -1.63
CA LEU A 216 15.92 -9.81 -1.55
C LEU A 216 16.33 -11.20 -1.09
N ALA A 217 17.23 -11.83 -1.82
CA ALA A 217 17.80 -13.11 -1.47
C ALA A 217 19.33 -12.99 -1.43
N LEU A 218 19.91 -13.26 -0.27
CA LEU A 218 21.36 -13.31 -0.07
C LEU A 218 21.85 -14.71 -0.48
N HIS A 219 22.82 -14.75 -1.38
CA HIS A 219 23.45 -16.00 -1.79
C HIS A 219 24.51 -16.46 -0.80
N PRO A 220 24.87 -17.75 -0.78
CA PRO A 220 25.98 -18.24 0.01
C PRO A 220 27.26 -17.43 -0.27
N ALA A 221 27.92 -17.03 0.81
CA ALA A 221 29.16 -16.26 0.70
C ALA A 221 30.27 -17.10 0.04
N ARG A 222 31.05 -16.49 -0.83
CA ARG A 222 32.22 -17.11 -1.46
C ARG A 222 33.49 -16.55 -0.85
N PHE A 223 34.52 -17.37 -0.79
CA PHE A 223 35.82 -16.96 -0.33
C PHE A 223 36.81 -16.93 -1.50
N GLU A 224 37.29 -15.74 -1.87
CA GLU A 224 38.14 -15.52 -3.01
C GLU A 224 39.30 -14.59 -2.61
N GLU A 225 40.52 -14.98 -2.94
CA GLU A 225 41.76 -14.19 -2.69
C GLU A 225 41.91 -13.63 -1.27
N GLY A 226 41.50 -14.37 -0.27
CA GLY A 226 41.58 -13.95 1.12
C GLY A 226 40.45 -13.05 1.59
N LYS A 227 39.46 -12.74 0.75
CA LYS A 227 38.31 -11.89 1.03
C LYS A 227 37.01 -12.69 0.92
N ILE A 228 35.96 -12.17 1.52
CA ILE A 228 34.62 -12.73 1.44
C ILE A 228 33.85 -11.94 0.34
N VAL A 229 33.36 -12.65 -0.66
CA VAL A 229 32.51 -12.10 -1.70
C VAL A 229 31.07 -12.43 -1.33
N LEU A 230 30.28 -11.38 -1.13
CA LEU A 230 28.85 -11.45 -0.84
C LEU A 230 28.07 -11.07 -2.10
N SER A 231 27.06 -11.84 -2.44
CA SER A 231 26.17 -11.52 -3.56
C SER A 231 24.72 -11.70 -3.15
N ALA A 232 23.86 -10.87 -3.71
CA ALA A 232 22.41 -10.99 -3.52
C ALA A 232 21.65 -10.72 -4.82
N SER A 233 20.47 -11.33 -4.91
CA SER A 233 19.50 -11.07 -5.96
C SER A 233 18.32 -10.28 -5.42
N ARG A 234 17.68 -9.51 -6.31
CA ARG A 234 16.40 -8.84 -6.04
C ARG A 234 15.38 -9.09 -7.17
N LEU A 235 14.12 -9.15 -6.80
CA LEU A 235 13.00 -9.29 -7.72
C LEU A 235 11.82 -8.40 -7.25
N PRO A 236 11.22 -7.55 -8.11
CA PRO A 236 11.69 -7.18 -9.45
C PRO A 236 12.96 -6.32 -9.43
N ALA A 237 13.67 -6.30 -10.55
CA ALA A 237 14.71 -5.29 -10.78
C ALA A 237 14.04 -3.91 -10.87
N GLY A 238 14.69 -2.87 -10.30
CA GLY A 238 14.06 -1.55 -10.19
C GLY A 238 15.09 -0.43 -10.03
N ASP A 239 14.71 0.60 -9.28
CA ASP A 239 15.56 1.76 -9.01
C ASP A 239 16.84 1.39 -8.26
N PRO A 240 17.91 2.21 -8.36
CA PRO A 240 19.15 1.97 -7.63
C PRO A 240 18.89 1.90 -6.13
N VAL A 241 19.43 0.89 -5.46
CA VAL A 241 19.31 0.74 -4.01
C VAL A 241 20.58 0.15 -3.42
N ALA A 242 20.99 0.66 -2.26
CA ALA A 242 22.07 0.11 -1.47
C ALA A 242 21.49 -0.64 -0.26
N VAL A 243 21.98 -1.85 -0.02
CA VAL A 243 21.52 -2.72 1.07
C VAL A 243 22.73 -3.22 1.85
N ASP A 244 22.70 -3.04 3.17
CA ASP A 244 23.78 -3.48 4.02
C ASP A 244 23.63 -4.96 4.40
N VAL A 245 24.74 -5.69 4.30
CA VAL A 245 24.92 -7.06 4.81
C VAL A 245 25.76 -7.00 6.05
N ILE A 246 25.28 -7.62 7.11
CA ILE A 246 25.98 -7.71 8.39
C ILE A 246 26.51 -9.13 8.57
N ALA A 247 27.80 -9.25 8.79
CA ALA A 247 28.45 -10.50 9.22
C ALA A 247 28.35 -10.61 10.74
N ARG A 248 27.79 -11.70 11.25
CA ARG A 248 27.62 -11.96 12.69
C ARG A 248 28.34 -13.20 13.14
N GLY A 249 28.79 -13.16 14.39
CA GLY A 249 29.41 -14.28 15.03
C GLY A 249 29.71 -13.99 16.49
N PRO A 250 30.15 -15.03 17.28
CA PRO A 250 30.41 -14.89 18.70
C PRO A 250 31.67 -14.05 18.95
N ASP A 251 31.63 -13.19 19.98
CA ASP A 251 32.82 -12.57 20.57
C ASP A 251 33.61 -13.59 21.42
N PRO A 252 34.80 -13.26 21.99
CA PRO A 252 35.53 -14.18 22.85
C PRO A 252 34.76 -14.68 24.07
N ALA A 253 33.72 -13.99 24.49
CA ALA A 253 32.81 -14.39 25.56
C ALA A 253 31.62 -15.25 25.09
N GLY A 254 31.55 -15.57 23.79
CA GLY A 254 30.46 -16.36 23.21
C GLY A 254 29.17 -15.54 22.88
N ILE A 255 29.23 -14.22 23.04
CA ILE A 255 28.06 -13.35 22.75
C ILE A 255 28.07 -12.99 21.27
N GLU A 256 26.93 -13.14 20.60
CA GLU A 256 26.77 -12.78 19.17
C GLU A 256 26.96 -11.27 18.98
N ARG A 257 27.83 -10.91 18.04
CA ARG A 257 28.18 -9.53 17.69
C ARG A 257 28.21 -9.33 16.17
N ASP A 258 28.06 -8.09 15.76
CA ASP A 258 28.36 -7.67 14.41
C ASP A 258 29.87 -7.60 14.23
N LEU A 259 30.43 -8.46 13.37
CA LEU A 259 31.85 -8.59 13.12
C LEU A 259 32.33 -7.78 11.91
N GLY A 260 31.42 -7.48 11.00
CA GLY A 260 31.70 -6.69 9.80
C GLY A 260 30.43 -6.30 9.04
N ARG A 261 30.58 -5.34 8.14
CA ARG A 261 29.50 -4.84 7.29
C ARG A 261 30.02 -4.62 5.87
N ALA A 262 29.21 -4.97 4.88
CA ALA A 262 29.44 -4.64 3.47
C ALA A 262 28.15 -4.13 2.86
N THR A 263 28.24 -3.22 1.90
CA THR A 263 27.08 -2.64 1.23
C THR A 263 26.97 -3.19 -0.19
N LEU A 264 25.87 -3.87 -0.48
CA LEU A 264 25.46 -4.33 -1.80
C LEU A 264 24.79 -3.18 -2.54
N SER A 265 25.36 -2.74 -3.65
CA SER A 265 24.83 -1.63 -4.46
C SER A 265 24.20 -2.17 -5.74
N PHE A 266 22.87 -2.19 -5.78
CA PHE A 266 22.13 -2.56 -6.98
C PHE A 266 22.03 -1.33 -7.90
N ALA A 267 22.57 -1.43 -9.11
CA ALA A 267 22.38 -0.41 -10.14
C ALA A 267 20.93 -0.38 -10.63
N SER A 268 20.55 0.68 -11.35
CA SER A 268 19.22 0.77 -11.99
C SER A 268 19.00 -0.42 -12.93
N GLY A 269 17.89 -1.12 -12.78
CA GLY A 269 17.55 -2.30 -13.57
C GLY A 269 18.39 -3.55 -13.28
N ALA A 270 19.34 -3.51 -12.35
CA ALA A 270 20.13 -4.68 -11.98
C ALA A 270 19.34 -5.58 -11.03
N ALA A 271 19.28 -6.88 -11.34
CA ALA A 271 18.70 -7.92 -10.48
C ALA A 271 19.70 -8.52 -9.49
N GLN A 272 21.00 -8.25 -9.66
CA GLN A 272 22.06 -8.79 -8.80
C GLN A 272 23.04 -7.70 -8.39
N ALA A 273 23.64 -7.86 -7.23
CA ALA A 273 24.72 -7.03 -6.72
C ALA A 273 25.73 -7.88 -5.97
N GLU A 274 26.98 -7.43 -5.99
CA GLU A 274 28.08 -8.04 -5.26
C GLU A 274 28.79 -7.01 -4.39
N ALA A 275 29.35 -7.47 -3.28
CA ALA A 275 30.18 -6.66 -2.39
C ALA A 275 31.30 -7.52 -1.82
N VAL A 276 32.44 -6.90 -1.56
CA VAL A 276 33.60 -7.56 -0.96
C VAL A 276 33.72 -7.12 0.50
N LEU A 277 33.79 -8.09 1.39
CA LEU A 277 34.04 -7.89 2.81
C LEU A 277 35.48 -8.33 3.12
N ASP A 278 36.34 -7.37 3.43
CA ASP A 278 37.72 -7.60 3.84
C ASP A 278 37.83 -7.53 5.36
N LEU A 279 38.13 -8.65 5.98
CA LEU A 279 38.26 -8.78 7.44
C LEU A 279 39.53 -9.52 7.81
N GLN A 280 40.07 -9.16 8.97
CA GLN A 280 41.18 -9.90 9.56
C GLN A 280 40.80 -11.37 9.76
N PRO A 281 41.75 -12.32 9.59
CA PRO A 281 41.47 -13.76 9.67
C PRO A 281 40.77 -14.18 10.96
N GLU A 282 41.12 -13.54 12.09
CA GLU A 282 40.55 -13.83 13.41
C GLU A 282 39.04 -13.52 13.49
N LEU A 283 38.60 -12.41 12.89
CA LEU A 283 37.20 -12.05 12.85
C LEU A 283 36.46 -12.91 11.83
N ARG A 284 37.08 -13.11 10.66
CA ARG A 284 36.49 -13.90 9.58
C ARG A 284 36.16 -15.32 10.00
N ASN A 285 37.05 -15.99 10.72
CA ASN A 285 36.87 -17.36 11.19
C ASN A 285 35.77 -17.50 12.26
N ARG A 286 35.26 -16.40 12.77
CA ARG A 286 34.20 -16.37 13.79
C ARG A 286 32.85 -16.09 13.20
N ILE A 287 32.76 -15.76 11.91
CA ILE A 287 31.48 -15.50 11.26
C ILE A 287 30.66 -16.79 11.22
N THR A 288 29.45 -16.73 11.72
CA THR A 288 28.52 -17.85 11.73
C THR A 288 27.37 -17.63 10.74
N ARG A 289 27.06 -16.36 10.42
CA ARG A 289 25.98 -16.02 9.46
C ARG A 289 26.17 -14.64 8.85
N PHE A 290 25.60 -14.45 7.69
CA PHE A 290 25.38 -13.16 7.06
C PHE A 290 23.88 -12.84 7.04
N GLY A 291 23.51 -11.58 7.14
CA GLY A 291 22.12 -11.15 7.08
C GLY A 291 21.97 -9.77 6.49
N LEU A 292 20.93 -9.57 5.69
CA LEU A 292 20.54 -8.26 5.18
C LEU A 292 19.91 -7.45 6.30
N GLU A 293 20.39 -6.22 6.54
CA GLU A 293 19.87 -5.38 7.63
C GLU A 293 18.41 -4.96 7.40
N ALA A 294 18.05 -4.69 6.14
CA ALA A 294 16.73 -4.18 5.75
C ALA A 294 15.66 -5.27 5.58
N ALA A 295 16.01 -6.57 5.61
CA ALA A 295 15.06 -7.63 5.32
C ALA A 295 15.04 -8.68 6.47
N ARG A 296 13.81 -9.05 6.85
CA ARG A 296 13.57 -10.07 7.89
C ARG A 296 12.86 -11.30 7.29
N THR A 297 13.34 -11.76 6.15
CA THR A 297 12.81 -12.93 5.45
C THR A 297 13.82 -14.07 5.49
N ALA A 298 13.40 -15.30 5.23
CA ALA A 298 14.30 -16.46 5.17
C ALA A 298 15.39 -16.27 4.11
N GLY A 299 15.09 -15.67 2.96
CA GLY A 299 16.08 -15.35 1.92
C GLY A 299 17.06 -14.22 2.27
N ALA A 300 16.90 -13.55 3.40
CA ALA A 300 17.78 -12.47 3.85
C ALA A 300 18.98 -12.96 4.66
N VAL A 301 19.10 -14.25 4.90
CA VAL A 301 20.16 -14.88 5.72
C VAL A 301 20.84 -15.96 4.91
N SER A 302 22.17 -15.99 4.99
CA SER A 302 23.05 -17.00 4.41
C SER A 302 24.13 -17.43 5.39
#